data_32e322209ac73a8e3726400ffa19f14d
#
_entry.id   32e322209ac73a8e3726400ffa19f14d
#
_cell.length_a   1.000
_cell.length_b   1.000
_cell.length_c   1.000
_cell.angle_alpha   90.00
_cell.angle_beta   90.00
_cell.angle_gamma   90.00
#
_symmetry.space_group_name_H-M   'P 1'
#
loop_
_entity.id
_entity.type
_entity.pdbx_description
1 polymer ?
#
loop_
_entity_poly.entity_id
_entity_poly.type
_entity_poly.pdbx_seq_one_letter_code
_entity_poly.pdbx_strand_id
1 'polypeptide(L)'
;NSDHNFIVNTLRLPRMLVAALVGVALGMSGAIMQGLSRNPLADPDLMGISSGASLMAVLLIVVFPATPSSYVPLAAFGGAAATALLIYILSWNNGDASLRLILIGIEVYGLLPWIIVFVPASFFLARHLNVLGLGDDVAVGLGSRLHLWRGLLLLCSVALAAATVAAAGTIGFVGLMAPHLARRLVGNAHEGLLPIAGLIGGLLVVSADLVGRTIFAPTELPCGLVTSVIGAPFFLYLLYRSRKG
;
A
#
# COMPACT_ATOMS: atom_id res chain seq x y z
N ASN A 1 3.05 38.98 3.97
CA ASN A 1 3.36 38.35 5.27
C ASN A 1 4.29 37.17 5.05
N SER A 2 5.60 37.36 5.33
CA SER A 2 6.65 36.34 5.17
C SER A 2 6.34 35.05 5.96
N ASP A 3 5.80 35.21 7.18
CA ASP A 3 5.52 34.10 8.08
C ASP A 3 4.39 33.20 7.58
N HIS A 4 3.35 33.76 6.97
CA HIS A 4 2.30 32.97 6.34
C HIS A 4 2.81 32.16 5.14
N ASN A 5 3.67 32.75 4.30
CA ASN A 5 4.27 32.06 3.17
C ASN A 5 5.20 30.93 3.63
N PHE A 6 5.98 31.17 4.69
CA PHE A 6 6.83 30.14 5.28
C PHE A 6 6.03 28.95 5.82
N ILE A 7 4.98 29.22 6.62
CA ILE A 7 4.13 28.17 7.20
C ILE A 7 3.44 27.36 6.09
N VAL A 8 2.91 28.03 5.08
CA VAL A 8 2.17 27.33 4.01
C VAL A 8 3.11 26.54 3.11
N ASN A 9 4.15 27.17 2.58
CA ASN A 9 4.99 26.54 1.56
C ASN A 9 6.03 25.59 2.12
N THR A 10 6.52 25.81 3.35
CA THR A 10 7.60 25.00 3.92
C THR A 10 7.10 23.90 4.85
N LEU A 11 5.96 24.10 5.52
CA LEU A 11 5.46 23.13 6.50
C LEU A 11 4.18 22.41 6.02
N ARG A 12 3.17 23.17 5.57
CA ARG A 12 1.86 22.56 5.28
C ARG A 12 1.79 21.89 3.91
N LEU A 13 2.26 22.54 2.88
CA LEU A 13 2.15 22.06 1.50
C LEU A 13 2.93 20.77 1.28
N PRO A 14 4.22 20.63 1.70
CA PRO A 14 4.95 19.36 1.55
C PRO A 14 4.28 18.22 2.30
N ARG A 15 3.76 18.45 3.52
CA ARG A 15 3.06 17.42 4.30
C ARG A 15 1.78 16.96 3.60
N MET A 16 0.98 17.88 3.07
CA MET A 16 -0.24 17.54 2.32
C MET A 16 0.08 16.75 1.05
N LEU A 17 1.16 17.11 0.33
CA LEU A 17 1.61 16.37 -0.85
C LEU A 17 2.06 14.95 -0.48
N VAL A 18 2.85 14.80 0.57
CA VAL A 18 3.26 13.47 1.06
C VAL A 18 2.05 12.65 1.46
N ALA A 19 1.09 13.22 2.22
CA ALA A 19 -0.13 12.52 2.60
C ALA A 19 -0.95 12.06 1.39
N ALA A 20 -1.10 12.91 0.37
CA ALA A 20 -1.79 12.56 -0.86
C ALA A 20 -1.06 11.43 -1.62
N LEU A 21 0.25 11.53 -1.78
CA LEU A 21 1.07 10.53 -2.48
C LEU A 21 1.09 9.18 -1.75
N VAL A 22 1.18 9.20 -0.43
CA VAL A 22 1.08 8.01 0.43
C VAL A 22 -0.28 7.33 0.24
N GLY A 23 -1.35 8.10 0.27
CA GLY A 23 -2.69 7.57 0.06
C GLY A 23 -2.89 6.99 -1.35
N VAL A 24 -2.36 7.65 -2.38
CA VAL A 24 -2.36 7.12 -3.76
C VAL A 24 -1.63 5.78 -3.82
N ALA A 25 -0.44 5.69 -3.25
CA ALA A 25 0.35 4.47 -3.25
C ALA A 25 -0.34 3.32 -2.51
N LEU A 26 -0.90 3.59 -1.32
CA LEU A 26 -1.65 2.58 -0.55
C LEU A 26 -2.92 2.11 -1.28
N GLY A 27 -3.69 3.04 -1.84
CA GLY A 27 -4.90 2.71 -2.58
C GLY A 27 -4.62 1.82 -3.80
N MET A 28 -3.57 2.12 -4.55
CA MET A 28 -3.14 1.32 -5.69
C MET A 28 -2.54 -0.02 -5.27
N SER A 29 -1.68 -0.04 -4.24
CA SER A 29 -1.12 -1.27 -3.67
C SER A 29 -2.21 -2.23 -3.24
N GLY A 30 -3.21 -1.74 -2.50
CA GLY A 30 -4.36 -2.53 -2.08
C GLY A 30 -5.17 -3.06 -3.27
N ALA A 31 -5.42 -2.24 -4.30
CA ALA A 31 -6.15 -2.66 -5.49
C ALA A 31 -5.42 -3.79 -6.24
N ILE A 32 -4.10 -3.70 -6.37
CA ILE A 32 -3.26 -4.75 -6.98
C ILE A 32 -3.33 -6.03 -6.15
N MET A 33 -3.17 -5.93 -4.82
CA MET A 33 -3.19 -7.08 -3.93
C MET A 33 -4.54 -7.80 -3.95
N GLN A 34 -5.64 -7.05 -3.93
CA GLN A 34 -7.00 -7.61 -4.04
C GLN A 34 -7.24 -8.30 -5.38
N GLY A 35 -6.73 -7.72 -6.48
CA GLY A 35 -6.82 -8.34 -7.82
C GLY A 35 -6.00 -9.62 -7.93
N LEU A 36 -4.78 -9.62 -7.41
CA LEU A 36 -3.88 -10.79 -7.42
C LEU A 36 -4.41 -11.96 -6.59
N SER A 37 -4.88 -11.66 -5.40
CA SER A 37 -5.41 -12.67 -4.47
C SER A 37 -6.85 -13.07 -4.80
N ARG A 38 -7.50 -12.37 -5.74
CA ARG A 38 -8.94 -12.51 -6.03
C ARG A 38 -9.79 -12.41 -4.76
N ASN A 39 -9.31 -11.65 -3.79
CA ASN A 39 -9.95 -11.48 -2.50
C ASN A 39 -10.13 -9.98 -2.20
N PRO A 40 -11.36 -9.47 -2.08
CA PRO A 40 -11.62 -8.05 -1.82
C PRO A 40 -11.18 -7.59 -0.43
N LEU A 41 -10.81 -8.52 0.46
CA LEU A 41 -10.31 -8.23 1.81
C LEU A 41 -8.79 -8.25 1.90
N ALA A 42 -8.07 -8.53 0.80
CA ALA A 42 -6.62 -8.52 0.80
C ALA A 42 -6.09 -7.09 0.91
N ASP A 43 -5.14 -6.90 1.81
CA ASP A 43 -4.45 -5.65 2.05
C ASP A 43 -3.00 -5.96 2.43
N PRO A 44 -1.98 -5.27 1.88
CA PRO A 44 -0.59 -5.47 2.26
C PRO A 44 -0.34 -5.30 3.76
N ASP A 45 -1.08 -4.42 4.41
CA ASP A 45 -0.98 -4.16 5.85
C ASP A 45 -1.51 -5.35 6.66
N LEU A 46 -2.68 -5.88 6.30
CA LEU A 46 -3.27 -7.07 6.95
C LEU A 46 -2.44 -8.34 6.74
N MET A 47 -1.64 -8.40 5.69
CA MET A 47 -0.71 -9.50 5.43
C MET A 47 0.58 -9.40 6.26
N GLY A 48 0.76 -8.36 7.07
CA GLY A 48 1.92 -8.17 7.94
C GLY A 48 3.15 -7.59 7.25
N ILE A 49 3.07 -7.21 5.99
CA ILE A 49 4.18 -6.60 5.23
C ILE A 49 4.60 -5.28 5.88
N SER A 50 3.63 -4.43 6.21
CA SER A 50 3.88 -3.16 6.91
C SER A 50 4.42 -3.37 8.33
N SER A 51 3.96 -4.42 9.02
CA SER A 51 4.47 -4.78 10.36
C SER A 51 5.92 -5.21 10.31
N GLY A 52 6.32 -5.99 9.30
CA GLY A 52 7.72 -6.36 9.08
C GLY A 52 8.61 -5.17 8.75
N ALA A 53 8.12 -4.26 7.91
CA ALA A 53 8.80 -3.00 7.61
C ALA A 53 9.05 -2.18 8.87
N SER A 54 8.02 -2.00 9.70
CA SER A 54 8.09 -1.24 10.95
C SER A 54 9.01 -1.88 11.97
N LEU A 55 8.95 -3.21 12.12
CA LEU A 55 9.83 -3.94 13.03
C LEU A 55 11.30 -3.69 12.70
N MET A 56 11.70 -3.81 11.44
CA MET A 56 13.09 -3.60 11.04
C MET A 56 13.52 -2.14 11.11
N ALA A 57 12.62 -1.19 10.81
CA ALA A 57 12.89 0.24 10.98
C ALA A 57 13.14 0.59 12.45
N VAL A 58 12.25 0.15 13.36
CA VAL A 58 12.36 0.37 14.80
C VAL A 58 13.62 -0.33 15.36
N LEU A 59 13.89 -1.56 14.94
CA LEU A 59 15.07 -2.30 15.35
C LEU A 59 16.37 -1.56 14.96
N LEU A 60 16.44 -1.02 13.74
CA LEU A 60 17.59 -0.22 13.33
C LEU A 60 17.76 1.03 14.20
N ILE A 61 16.67 1.77 14.46
CA ILE A 61 16.72 3.02 15.24
C ILE A 61 17.11 2.75 16.70
N VAL A 62 16.58 1.69 17.30
CA VAL A 62 16.78 1.39 18.73
C VAL A 62 18.11 0.69 19.00
N VAL A 63 18.48 -0.29 18.18
CA VAL A 63 19.69 -1.10 18.40
C VAL A 63 20.94 -0.43 17.84
N PHE A 64 20.79 0.35 16.76
CA PHE A 64 21.90 1.03 16.09
C PHE A 64 21.69 2.56 15.99
N PRO A 65 21.60 3.28 17.12
CA PRO A 65 21.24 4.71 17.13
C PRO A 65 22.26 5.63 16.43
N ALA A 66 23.48 5.13 16.21
CA ALA A 66 24.53 5.87 15.48
C ALA A 66 24.40 5.78 13.95
N THR A 67 23.44 4.96 13.43
CA THR A 67 23.27 4.78 12.00
C THR A 67 22.54 5.99 11.41
N PRO A 68 23.01 6.56 10.28
CA PRO A 68 22.31 7.66 9.62
C PRO A 68 20.87 7.30 9.28
N SER A 69 19.94 8.26 9.44
CA SER A 69 18.50 8.07 9.17
C SER A 69 18.19 7.66 7.73
N SER A 70 19.12 7.90 6.79
CA SER A 70 19.01 7.45 5.39
C SER A 70 18.95 5.93 5.23
N TYR A 71 19.39 5.14 6.22
CA TYR A 71 19.29 3.68 6.22
C TYR A 71 17.94 3.14 6.74
N VAL A 72 17.12 3.97 7.37
CA VAL A 72 15.80 3.57 7.90
C VAL A 72 14.88 3.04 6.78
N PRO A 73 14.77 3.68 5.61
CA PRO A 73 13.98 3.15 4.50
C PRO A 73 14.46 1.80 4.00
N LEU A 74 15.79 1.58 3.96
CA LEU A 74 16.37 0.29 3.56
C LEU A 74 16.04 -0.82 4.55
N ALA A 75 16.12 -0.53 5.86
CA ALA A 75 15.75 -1.47 6.90
C ALA A 75 14.26 -1.81 6.84
N ALA A 76 13.39 -0.81 6.68
CA ALA A 76 11.95 -1.00 6.50
C ALA A 76 11.64 -1.88 5.29
N PHE A 77 12.30 -1.62 4.16
CA PHE A 77 12.15 -2.42 2.96
C PHE A 77 12.64 -3.85 3.17
N GLY A 78 13.79 -4.04 3.81
CA GLY A 78 14.31 -5.37 4.16
C GLY A 78 13.34 -6.17 5.05
N GLY A 79 12.69 -5.50 6.01
CA GLY A 79 11.68 -6.10 6.88
C GLY A 79 10.40 -6.49 6.12
N ALA A 80 9.91 -5.62 5.24
CA ALA A 80 8.80 -5.93 4.35
C ALA A 80 9.11 -7.13 3.46
N ALA A 81 10.32 -7.14 2.90
CA ALA A 81 10.85 -8.21 2.08
C ALA A 81 10.91 -9.55 2.81
N ALA A 82 11.50 -9.56 3.99
CA ALA A 82 11.63 -10.77 4.80
C ALA A 82 10.26 -11.34 5.17
N THR A 83 9.31 -10.48 5.56
CA THR A 83 7.94 -10.91 5.89
C THR A 83 7.22 -11.48 4.68
N ALA A 84 7.32 -10.84 3.54
CA ALA A 84 6.72 -11.32 2.30
C ALA A 84 7.32 -12.67 1.86
N LEU A 85 8.65 -12.83 1.99
CA LEU A 85 9.34 -14.10 1.72
C LEU A 85 8.90 -15.20 2.70
N LEU A 86 8.75 -14.87 3.97
CA LEU A 86 8.31 -15.80 5.01
C LEU A 86 6.87 -16.27 4.76
N ILE A 87 5.96 -15.36 4.42
CA ILE A 87 4.60 -15.69 4.00
C ILE A 87 4.61 -16.59 2.76
N TYR A 88 5.49 -16.29 1.81
CA TYR A 88 5.67 -17.10 0.61
C TYR A 88 6.11 -18.53 0.93
N ILE A 89 7.13 -18.70 1.79
CA ILE A 89 7.64 -20.02 2.18
C ILE A 89 6.58 -20.83 2.92
N LEU A 90 5.83 -20.19 3.84
CA LEU A 90 4.77 -20.83 4.58
C LEU A 90 3.56 -21.22 3.69
N SER A 91 3.32 -20.47 2.64
CA SER A 91 2.24 -20.71 1.66
C SER A 91 2.58 -21.79 0.63
N TRP A 92 3.86 -22.19 0.53
CA TRP A 92 4.36 -23.15 -0.46
C TRP A 92 3.76 -24.54 -0.33
N ASN A 93 3.39 -24.95 0.87
CA ASN A 93 2.98 -26.32 1.18
C ASN A 93 1.51 -26.66 0.85
N ASN A 94 0.67 -25.70 0.46
CA ASN A 94 -0.77 -25.89 0.30
C ASN A 94 -1.30 -25.77 -1.14
N GLY A 95 -0.45 -25.91 -2.16
CA GLY A 95 -0.92 -26.03 -3.56
C GLY A 95 -1.45 -24.76 -4.21
N ASP A 96 -1.79 -23.72 -3.45
CA ASP A 96 -2.26 -22.45 -3.98
C ASP A 96 -1.07 -21.55 -4.32
N ALA A 97 -0.62 -21.64 -5.57
CA ALA A 97 0.51 -20.89 -6.15
C ALA A 97 0.27 -19.35 -6.23
N SER A 98 -0.62 -18.80 -5.44
CA SER A 98 -1.09 -17.40 -5.57
C SER A 98 -0.14 -16.33 -5.07
N LEU A 99 0.95 -16.67 -4.35
CA LEU A 99 1.78 -15.68 -3.67
C LEU A 99 3.29 -15.94 -3.81
N ARG A 100 3.78 -16.08 -5.05
CA ARG A 100 5.23 -16.12 -5.29
C ARG A 100 5.75 -14.68 -5.39
N LEU A 101 6.32 -14.18 -4.29
CA LEU A 101 6.94 -12.87 -4.18
C LEU A 101 8.43 -12.93 -4.44
N ILE A 102 8.89 -12.10 -5.35
CA ILE A 102 10.33 -11.81 -5.54
C ILE A 102 10.54 -10.36 -5.09
N LEU A 103 11.45 -10.17 -4.14
CA LEU A 103 11.83 -8.86 -3.62
C LEU A 103 13.25 -8.50 -4.02
N ILE A 104 13.39 -7.32 -4.60
CA ILE A 104 14.68 -6.70 -4.92
C ILE A 104 14.75 -5.39 -4.13
N GLY A 105 15.76 -5.26 -3.27
CA GLY A 105 16.02 -4.06 -2.51
C GLY A 105 16.68 -2.97 -3.34
N ILE A 106 16.20 -1.75 -3.24
CA ILE A 106 16.79 -0.56 -3.88
C ILE A 106 16.82 0.57 -2.86
N GLU A 107 17.94 1.29 -2.81
CA GLU A 107 18.13 2.49 -1.98
C GLU A 107 17.11 3.59 -2.30
N VAL A 108 16.57 4.23 -1.25
CA VAL A 108 15.46 5.18 -1.39
C VAL A 108 15.88 6.57 -0.90
N TYR A 109 16.02 7.47 -1.83
CA TYR A 109 15.87 8.90 -1.54
C TYR A 109 14.41 9.29 -1.80
N GLY A 110 13.58 9.20 -0.76
CA GLY A 110 12.22 9.70 -0.77
C GLY A 110 11.16 8.83 -1.49
N LEU A 111 9.91 9.10 -1.17
CA LEU A 111 8.72 8.45 -1.72
C LEU A 111 8.54 8.70 -3.22
N LEU A 112 8.95 9.87 -3.71
CA LEU A 112 8.74 10.33 -5.09
C LEU A 112 9.29 9.40 -6.16
N PRO A 113 10.54 8.91 -6.11
CA PRO A 113 11.06 8.00 -7.12
C PRO A 113 10.24 6.72 -7.26
N TRP A 114 9.77 6.19 -6.14
CA TRP A 114 8.96 4.97 -6.11
C TRP A 114 7.60 5.17 -6.77
N ILE A 115 6.94 6.28 -6.47
CA ILE A 115 5.65 6.62 -7.08
C ILE A 115 5.82 6.87 -8.57
N ILE A 116 6.85 7.61 -9.00
CA ILE A 116 7.12 7.89 -10.40
C ILE A 116 7.36 6.61 -11.20
N VAL A 117 7.97 5.58 -10.61
CA VAL A 117 8.24 4.31 -11.29
C VAL A 117 7.05 3.35 -11.18
N PHE A 118 6.56 3.09 -9.97
CA PHE A 118 5.61 1.99 -9.75
C PHE A 118 4.15 2.36 -10.01
N VAL A 119 3.77 3.64 -9.94
CA VAL A 119 2.41 4.05 -10.35
C VAL A 119 2.23 3.88 -11.87
N PRO A 120 3.08 4.42 -12.75
CA PRO A 120 2.97 4.11 -14.18
C PRO A 120 3.12 2.63 -14.49
N ALA A 121 4.06 1.92 -13.84
CA ALA A 121 4.22 0.48 -14.04
C ALA A 121 2.93 -0.28 -13.73
N SER A 122 2.22 0.06 -12.66
CA SER A 122 0.96 -0.59 -12.31
C SER A 122 -0.15 -0.35 -13.35
N PHE A 123 -0.17 0.81 -14.02
CA PHE A 123 -1.09 1.05 -15.14
C PHE A 123 -0.79 0.16 -16.34
N PHE A 124 0.47 -0.02 -16.71
CA PHE A 124 0.86 -0.94 -17.78
C PHE A 124 0.49 -2.39 -17.43
N LEU A 125 0.58 -2.75 -16.16
CA LEU A 125 0.27 -4.09 -15.68
C LEU A 125 -1.23 -4.33 -15.43
N ALA A 126 -2.09 -3.30 -15.46
CA ALA A 126 -3.52 -3.38 -15.17
C ALA A 126 -4.25 -4.44 -16.04
N ARG A 127 -3.91 -4.51 -17.33
CA ARG A 127 -4.49 -5.50 -18.25
C ARG A 127 -4.13 -6.93 -17.87
N HIS A 128 -2.89 -7.16 -17.44
CA HIS A 128 -2.46 -8.48 -16.98
C HIS A 128 -3.18 -8.88 -15.68
N LEU A 129 -3.50 -7.91 -14.82
CA LEU A 129 -4.27 -8.13 -13.62
C LEU A 129 -5.71 -8.56 -13.94
N ASN A 130 -6.34 -8.00 -14.98
CA ASN A 130 -7.65 -8.46 -15.47
C ASN A 130 -7.60 -9.90 -15.98
N VAL A 131 -6.58 -10.25 -16.77
CA VAL A 131 -6.40 -11.63 -17.28
C VAL A 131 -6.18 -12.61 -16.12
N LEU A 132 -5.36 -12.26 -15.14
CA LEU A 132 -5.14 -13.08 -13.95
C LEU A 132 -6.43 -13.24 -13.13
N GLY A 133 -7.30 -12.24 -13.12
CA GLY A 133 -8.61 -12.27 -12.45
C GLY A 133 -9.57 -13.34 -12.99
N LEU A 134 -9.41 -13.76 -14.27
CA LEU A 134 -10.26 -14.79 -14.90
C LEU A 134 -9.96 -16.22 -14.44
N GLY A 135 -8.84 -16.44 -13.76
CA GLY A 135 -8.39 -17.75 -13.33
C GLY A 135 -7.10 -18.18 -14.02
N ASP A 136 -6.38 -19.10 -13.37
CA ASP A 136 -5.05 -19.51 -13.82
C ASP A 136 -5.10 -20.27 -15.15
N ASP A 137 -6.03 -21.20 -15.24
CA ASP A 137 -6.20 -22.04 -16.46
C ASP A 137 -6.59 -21.18 -17.68
N VAL A 138 -7.47 -20.19 -17.45
CA VAL A 138 -7.88 -19.25 -18.51
C VAL A 138 -6.72 -18.35 -18.89
N ALA A 139 -5.98 -17.82 -17.94
CA ALA A 139 -4.83 -16.96 -18.19
C ALA A 139 -3.73 -17.69 -18.99
N VAL A 140 -3.44 -18.94 -18.65
CA VAL A 140 -2.50 -19.79 -19.41
C VAL A 140 -3.02 -20.09 -20.80
N GLY A 141 -4.30 -20.42 -20.93
CA GLY A 141 -4.94 -20.66 -22.25
C GLY A 141 -4.89 -19.45 -23.18
N LEU A 142 -4.90 -18.23 -22.61
CA LEU A 142 -4.68 -16.96 -23.33
C LEU A 142 -3.21 -16.64 -23.61
N GLY A 143 -2.26 -17.55 -23.33
CA GLY A 143 -0.84 -17.37 -23.56
C GLY A 143 -0.13 -16.47 -22.53
N SER A 144 -0.76 -16.17 -21.40
CA SER A 144 -0.18 -15.31 -20.37
C SER A 144 0.95 -16.03 -19.62
N ARG A 145 2.08 -15.33 -19.40
CA ARG A 145 3.18 -15.81 -18.56
C ARG A 145 2.83 -15.61 -17.08
N LEU A 146 2.00 -16.49 -16.54
CA LEU A 146 1.38 -16.38 -15.21
C LEU A 146 2.37 -15.97 -14.09
N HIS A 147 3.48 -16.71 -13.94
CA HIS A 147 4.45 -16.47 -12.87
C HIS A 147 5.16 -15.11 -12.99
N LEU A 148 5.48 -14.70 -14.21
CA LEU A 148 6.16 -13.43 -14.45
C LEU A 148 5.24 -12.25 -14.11
N TRP A 149 4.01 -12.26 -14.61
CA TRP A 149 3.08 -11.15 -14.37
C TRP A 149 2.64 -11.07 -12.90
N ARG A 150 2.44 -12.21 -12.25
CA ARG A 150 2.22 -12.25 -10.80
C ARG A 150 3.39 -11.65 -10.02
N GLY A 151 4.62 -12.05 -10.34
CA GLY A 151 5.81 -11.52 -9.68
C GLY A 151 5.94 -10.00 -9.84
N LEU A 152 5.75 -9.47 -11.04
CA LEU A 152 5.82 -8.03 -11.30
C LEU A 152 4.71 -7.25 -10.59
N LEU A 153 3.49 -7.75 -10.59
CA LEU A 153 2.36 -7.11 -9.91
C LEU A 153 2.53 -7.11 -8.39
N LEU A 154 3.02 -8.22 -7.83
CA LEU A 154 3.37 -8.30 -6.42
C LEU A 154 4.49 -7.34 -6.07
N LEU A 155 5.55 -7.27 -6.89
CA LEU A 155 6.63 -6.31 -6.71
C LEU A 155 6.10 -4.87 -6.70
N CYS A 156 5.23 -4.50 -7.64
CA CYS A 156 4.60 -3.17 -7.65
C CYS A 156 3.80 -2.90 -6.37
N SER A 157 2.97 -3.85 -5.94
CA SER A 157 2.15 -3.69 -4.73
C SER A 157 3.02 -3.52 -3.48
N VAL A 158 4.01 -4.38 -3.29
CA VAL A 158 4.90 -4.34 -2.12
C VAL A 158 5.79 -3.10 -2.14
N ALA A 159 6.31 -2.70 -3.32
CA ALA A 159 7.13 -1.50 -3.44
C ALA A 159 6.34 -0.23 -3.11
N LEU A 160 5.09 -0.11 -3.58
CA LEU A 160 4.21 0.99 -3.22
C LEU A 160 3.91 1.01 -1.72
N ALA A 161 3.58 -0.13 -1.11
CA ALA A 161 3.32 -0.22 0.34
C ALA A 161 4.58 0.11 1.17
N ALA A 162 5.73 -0.44 0.82
CA ALA A 162 6.99 -0.19 1.53
C ALA A 162 7.41 1.28 1.45
N ALA A 163 7.25 1.92 0.29
CA ALA A 163 7.53 3.33 0.12
C ALA A 163 6.68 4.21 1.05
N THR A 164 5.40 3.85 1.26
CA THR A 164 4.51 4.59 2.17
C THR A 164 4.92 4.45 3.63
N VAL A 165 5.30 3.24 4.06
CA VAL A 165 5.79 3.00 5.43
C VAL A 165 7.07 3.80 5.70
N ALA A 166 7.99 3.85 4.74
CA ALA A 166 9.23 4.61 4.85
C ALA A 166 8.99 6.13 4.98
N ALA A 167 7.96 6.66 4.31
CA ALA A 167 7.68 8.09 4.27
C ALA A 167 6.78 8.59 5.41
N ALA A 168 5.78 7.81 5.81
CA ALA A 168 4.72 8.25 6.72
C ALA A 168 4.44 7.28 7.88
N GLY A 169 5.20 6.20 8.00
CA GLY A 169 4.94 5.13 8.94
C GLY A 169 3.76 4.24 8.52
N THR A 170 3.29 3.42 9.45
CA THR A 170 2.16 2.51 9.18
C THR A 170 0.84 3.26 9.12
N ILE A 171 0.12 3.11 8.01
CA ILE A 171 -1.22 3.64 7.79
C ILE A 171 -2.12 2.49 7.32
N GLY A 172 -2.88 1.94 8.27
CA GLY A 172 -3.73 0.77 8.01
C GLY A 172 -5.05 1.10 7.31
N PHE A 173 -5.67 0.08 6.73
CA PHE A 173 -7.00 0.06 6.14
C PHE A 173 -7.23 0.89 4.86
N VAL A 174 -6.34 1.79 4.48
CA VAL A 174 -6.50 2.60 3.25
C VAL A 174 -6.49 1.69 2.02
N GLY A 175 -5.55 0.73 1.97
CA GLY A 175 -5.46 -0.26 0.90
C GLY A 175 -6.67 -1.19 0.79
N LEU A 176 -7.43 -1.38 1.89
CA LEU A 176 -8.69 -2.11 1.89
C LEU A 176 -9.87 -1.24 1.42
N MET A 177 -9.99 -0.04 1.98
CA MET A 177 -11.15 0.83 1.76
C MET A 177 -11.16 1.45 0.37
N ALA A 178 -10.03 1.98 -0.07
CA ALA A 178 -9.93 2.72 -1.32
C ALA A 178 -10.34 1.90 -2.55
N PRO A 179 -9.80 0.68 -2.79
CA PRO A 179 -10.23 -0.12 -3.94
C PRO A 179 -11.66 -0.66 -3.79
N HIS A 180 -12.14 -0.87 -2.56
CA HIS A 180 -13.54 -1.28 -2.36
C HIS A 180 -14.52 -0.18 -2.78
N LEU A 181 -14.24 1.07 -2.39
CA LEU A 181 -15.02 2.23 -2.81
C LEU A 181 -14.89 2.48 -4.32
N ALA A 182 -13.69 2.36 -4.86
CA ALA A 182 -13.44 2.53 -6.29
C ALA A 182 -14.23 1.54 -7.14
N ARG A 183 -14.32 0.26 -6.74
CA ARG A 183 -15.14 -0.74 -7.46
C ARG A 183 -16.61 -0.36 -7.56
N ARG A 184 -17.14 0.32 -6.57
CA ARG A 184 -18.53 0.79 -6.61
C ARG A 184 -18.77 1.94 -7.59
N LEU A 185 -17.70 2.68 -7.93
CA LEU A 185 -17.78 3.81 -8.85
C LEU A 185 -17.50 3.42 -10.30
N VAL A 186 -16.47 2.57 -10.52
CA VAL A 186 -15.96 2.28 -11.88
C VAL A 186 -15.97 0.80 -12.25
N GLY A 187 -16.50 -0.07 -11.39
CA GLY A 187 -16.53 -1.50 -11.64
C GLY A 187 -15.20 -2.20 -11.35
N ASN A 188 -15.02 -3.41 -11.94
CA ASN A 188 -13.91 -4.31 -11.62
C ASN A 188 -12.73 -4.23 -12.61
N ALA A 189 -12.85 -3.50 -13.73
CA ALA A 189 -11.77 -3.36 -14.70
C ALA A 189 -10.61 -2.56 -14.09
N HIS A 190 -9.43 -3.17 -14.00
CA HIS A 190 -8.30 -2.60 -13.26
C HIS A 190 -7.71 -1.35 -13.91
N GLU A 191 -7.95 -1.11 -15.21
CA GLU A 191 -7.55 0.14 -15.89
C GLU A 191 -8.24 1.37 -15.28
N GLY A 192 -9.51 1.25 -14.94
CA GLY A 192 -10.27 2.30 -14.24
C GLY A 192 -10.12 2.23 -12.72
N LEU A 193 -10.03 1.00 -12.20
CA LEU A 193 -9.98 0.76 -10.76
C LEU A 193 -8.72 1.33 -10.11
N LEU A 194 -7.54 1.13 -10.69
CA LEU A 194 -6.27 1.58 -10.12
C LEU A 194 -6.21 3.10 -9.92
N PRO A 195 -6.49 3.95 -10.94
CA PRO A 195 -6.45 5.41 -10.75
C PRO A 195 -7.48 5.90 -9.74
N ILE A 196 -8.69 5.36 -9.77
CA ILE A 196 -9.74 5.78 -8.84
C ILE A 196 -9.44 5.31 -7.41
N ALA A 197 -8.90 4.10 -7.23
CA ALA A 197 -8.43 3.65 -5.92
C ALA A 197 -7.30 4.53 -5.37
N GLY A 198 -6.35 4.94 -6.23
CA GLY A 198 -5.31 5.90 -5.87
C GLY A 198 -5.89 7.24 -5.42
N LEU A 199 -6.80 7.83 -6.18
CA LEU A 199 -7.42 9.11 -5.84
C LEU A 199 -8.21 9.03 -4.52
N ILE A 200 -8.99 7.99 -4.31
CA ILE A 200 -9.73 7.77 -3.07
C ILE A 200 -8.76 7.57 -1.90
N GLY A 201 -7.70 6.79 -2.09
CA GLY A 201 -6.65 6.60 -1.09
C GLY A 201 -5.99 7.93 -0.70
N GLY A 202 -5.61 8.75 -1.68
CA GLY A 202 -5.08 10.10 -1.47
C GLY A 202 -6.04 10.97 -0.65
N LEU A 203 -7.32 10.98 -1.02
CA LEU A 203 -8.35 11.74 -0.31
C LEU A 203 -8.52 11.25 1.14
N LEU A 204 -8.54 9.94 1.37
CA LEU A 204 -8.67 9.35 2.70
C LEU A 204 -7.50 9.74 3.62
N VAL A 205 -6.25 9.64 3.14
CA VAL A 205 -5.07 9.96 3.96
C VAL A 205 -4.98 11.46 4.24
N VAL A 206 -5.21 12.33 3.24
CA VAL A 206 -5.23 13.79 3.45
C VAL A 206 -6.33 14.19 4.44
N SER A 207 -7.53 13.60 4.33
CA SER A 207 -8.62 13.87 5.26
C SER A 207 -8.29 13.38 6.67
N ALA A 208 -7.68 12.19 6.81
CA ALA A 208 -7.26 11.65 8.10
C ALA A 208 -6.16 12.49 8.75
N ASP A 209 -5.18 12.98 7.98
CA ASP A 209 -4.14 13.88 8.47
C ASP A 209 -4.73 15.23 8.93
N LEU A 210 -5.67 15.78 8.17
CA LEU A 210 -6.38 17.02 8.55
C LEU A 210 -7.14 16.83 9.87
N VAL A 211 -7.91 15.75 9.99
CA VAL A 211 -8.68 15.41 11.20
C VAL A 211 -7.75 15.22 12.40
N GLY A 212 -6.65 14.46 12.24
CA GLY A 212 -5.67 14.20 13.29
C GLY A 212 -5.01 15.46 13.85
N ARG A 213 -4.87 16.50 13.01
CA ARG A 213 -4.28 17.80 13.40
C ARG A 213 -5.28 18.78 14.00
N THR A 214 -6.56 18.64 13.69
CA THR A 214 -7.57 19.66 14.08
C THR A 214 -8.34 19.29 15.32
N ILE A 215 -8.64 17.98 15.55
CA ILE A 215 -9.54 17.56 16.64
C ILE A 215 -8.91 17.75 18.02
N PHE A 216 -7.61 17.48 18.17
CA PHE A 216 -6.94 17.51 19.47
C PHE A 216 -5.83 18.55 19.56
N ALA A 217 -5.95 19.66 18.80
CA ALA A 217 -4.96 20.74 18.89
C ALA A 217 -4.78 21.23 20.36
N PRO A 218 -3.54 21.42 20.85
CA PRO A 218 -2.29 21.47 20.12
C PRO A 218 -1.58 20.09 19.91
N THR A 219 -2.12 18.98 20.41
CA THR A 219 -1.56 17.64 20.21
C THR A 219 -1.98 17.10 18.83
N GLU A 220 -1.02 16.57 18.06
CA GLU A 220 -1.31 15.94 16.77
C GLU A 220 -1.48 14.42 16.93
N LEU A 221 -2.56 13.87 16.41
CA LEU A 221 -2.75 12.42 16.31
C LEU A 221 -2.11 11.89 15.02
N PRO A 222 -1.39 10.76 15.06
CA PRO A 222 -0.92 10.08 13.85
C PRO A 222 -2.08 9.74 12.92
N CYS A 223 -1.95 10.03 11.62
CA CYS A 223 -3.00 9.76 10.64
C CYS A 223 -3.40 8.27 10.58
N GLY A 224 -2.45 7.35 10.83
CA GLY A 224 -2.71 5.92 10.91
C GLY A 224 -3.70 5.52 12.01
N LEU A 225 -3.74 6.26 13.12
CA LEU A 225 -4.72 6.04 14.18
C LEU A 225 -6.12 6.45 13.71
N VAL A 226 -6.24 7.59 13.02
CA VAL A 226 -7.51 8.07 12.48
C VAL A 226 -8.06 7.12 11.41
N THR A 227 -7.20 6.66 10.49
CA THR A 227 -7.60 5.67 9.46
C THR A 227 -8.03 4.34 10.09
N SER A 228 -7.38 3.90 11.17
CA SER A 228 -7.73 2.66 11.86
C SER A 228 -9.10 2.75 12.57
N VAL A 229 -9.43 3.88 13.18
CA VAL A 229 -10.73 4.09 13.82
C VAL A 229 -11.88 3.99 12.82
N ILE A 230 -11.68 4.47 11.59
CA ILE A 230 -12.68 4.38 10.51
C ILE A 230 -12.62 3.00 9.83
N GLY A 231 -11.43 2.49 9.60
CA GLY A 231 -11.18 1.29 8.82
C GLY A 231 -11.60 0.00 9.53
N ALA A 232 -11.40 -0.11 10.85
CA ALA A 232 -11.75 -1.31 11.58
C ALA A 232 -13.27 -1.61 11.57
N PRO A 233 -14.18 -0.65 11.83
CA PRO A 233 -15.62 -0.88 11.66
C PRO A 233 -16.00 -1.21 10.21
N PHE A 234 -15.36 -0.55 9.24
CA PHE A 234 -15.59 -0.84 7.83
C PHE A 234 -15.18 -2.26 7.45
N PHE A 235 -14.03 -2.74 7.95
CA PHE A 235 -13.59 -4.11 7.75
C PHE A 235 -14.57 -5.13 8.36
N LEU A 236 -15.04 -4.89 9.59
CA LEU A 236 -16.04 -5.74 10.24
C LEU A 236 -17.34 -5.79 9.46
N TYR A 237 -17.78 -4.65 8.91
CA TYR A 237 -18.96 -4.59 8.03
C TYR A 237 -18.76 -5.43 6.77
N LEU A 238 -17.60 -5.35 6.10
CA LEU A 238 -17.30 -6.16 4.93
C LEU A 238 -17.28 -7.65 5.25
N LEU A 239 -16.65 -8.01 6.37
CA LEU A 239 -16.57 -9.41 6.82
C LEU A 239 -17.97 -9.98 7.13
N TYR A 240 -18.84 -9.20 7.77
CA TYR A 240 -20.22 -9.60 8.03
C TYR A 240 -21.01 -9.79 6.74
N ARG A 241 -20.83 -8.89 5.78
CA ARG A 241 -21.52 -8.96 4.49
C ARG A 241 -21.03 -10.13 3.63
N SER A 242 -19.75 -10.46 3.65
CA SER A 242 -19.18 -11.59 2.88
C SER A 242 -19.65 -12.96 3.39
N ARG A 243 -20.14 -13.05 4.65
CA ARG A 243 -20.72 -14.28 5.20
C ARG A 243 -22.17 -14.54 4.78
N LYS A 244 -22.84 -13.54 4.22
CA LYS A 244 -24.27 -13.62 3.84
C LYS A 244 -24.51 -13.79 2.34
N GLY A 245 -23.48 -13.73 1.52
CA GLY A 245 -23.49 -13.98 0.07
C GLY A 245 -22.71 -15.23 -0.27
#